data_be0b10f0c9f59573514e75c84c4e7abd
#
_entry.id   be0b10f0c9f59573514e75c84c4e7abd
#
_cell.length_a   1.000
_cell.length_b   1.000
_cell.length_c   1.000
_cell.angle_alpha   90.00
_cell.angle_beta   90.00
_cell.angle_gamma   90.00
#
_symmetry.space_group_name_H-M   'P 1'
#
loop_
_entity.id
_entity.type
_entity.pdbx_description
1 polymer ?
#
loop_
_entity_poly.entity_id
_entity_poly.type
_entity_poly.pdbx_seq_one_letter_code
_entity_poly.pdbx_strand_id
1 'polypeptide(L)'
;LFLRVSAPKEPLGVWPRFKRQIKGVFGQHDCRPGGTTARGQERGTGGLWGGVEVWAREEVALLGLTHRLFPRPGGWRLWARLLVDATRPFRERARLALSPVNFPGEVLEREALLEGEAGRGWREVVWDLPEMPLWEVWERGFPHLFRLEADLLGARLGVPLGFRTVAVDGEGWLLLNGKRLFLRGTNAIPTQWLAGYSEEMAQRDVALIKEAGLNAVRVHAHVTHPAFYEGCDREGVLVWQDFPLQWGYAPDEAFAQEALRQARAMVEVLGAHPSAYLWCAQNEPTHNRHALGPLLGAALRAADPTRPVKEASDFREHPYPGWYWGHYRDFLALPGAPLPSEFGAQALPRAELLRRVLGEAAWPPRWEVWGYHNFQPHETFRVAGVEMGESLEEFVERSQDYQARLLEFAVHAYRRAKGKVVGYFQFMFVEPWEGITWAVLDVERVPKKGFFALKEASSPVLLSLVPYLERVEVGAPPLQEAWLVSDLDRPLSLRVRLRLEGPATLLLHEEEIALDAGEVRRFFSLGELWESPLEVQARFLPLREALARIPPGAYRLVGEAWEGERLWSRHVLSVEYLEPILPLEVAW
;
A
#
# COMPACT_ATOMS: atom_id res chain seq x y z
N LEU A 1 -15.22 -18.83 35.41
CA LEU A 1 -14.38 -18.85 34.22
C LEU A 1 -13.00 -18.28 34.58
N PHE A 2 -11.93 -19.04 34.31
CA PHE A 2 -10.57 -18.55 34.48
C PHE A 2 -9.93 -18.44 33.10
N LEU A 3 -9.30 -17.28 32.81
CA LEU A 3 -8.57 -17.04 31.59
C LEU A 3 -7.10 -16.78 31.94
N ARG A 4 -6.19 -17.57 31.35
CA ARG A 4 -4.75 -17.35 31.45
C ARG A 4 -4.25 -16.79 30.12
N VAL A 5 -3.64 -15.60 30.15
CA VAL A 5 -2.98 -14.98 29.01
C VAL A 5 -1.49 -14.90 29.28
N SER A 6 -0.68 -15.25 28.30
CA SER A 6 0.78 -15.14 28.37
C SER A 6 1.33 -14.55 27.08
N ALA A 7 2.39 -13.74 27.21
CA ALA A 7 3.15 -13.19 26.09
C ALA A 7 4.58 -13.77 26.14
N PRO A 8 4.79 -14.98 25.63
CA PRO A 8 6.09 -15.64 25.70
C PRO A 8 7.13 -14.88 24.86
N LYS A 9 8.38 -14.89 25.32
CA LYS A 9 9.52 -14.34 24.59
C LYS A 9 10.29 -15.46 23.91
N GLU A 10 10.88 -15.13 22.75
CA GLU A 10 11.84 -16.02 22.11
C GLU A 10 13.11 -16.16 22.98
N PRO A 11 13.77 -17.30 22.96
CA PRO A 11 15.08 -17.47 23.62
C PRO A 11 16.11 -16.48 23.11
N LEU A 12 17.11 -16.17 23.94
CA LEU A 12 18.26 -15.35 23.54
C LEU A 12 18.96 -16.00 22.34
N GLY A 13 19.32 -15.15 21.36
CA GLY A 13 20.00 -15.58 20.12
C GLY A 13 19.06 -16.14 19.04
N VAL A 14 17.79 -16.39 19.33
CA VAL A 14 16.78 -16.82 18.36
C VAL A 14 16.10 -15.61 17.71
N TRP A 15 15.75 -14.61 18.51
CA TRP A 15 15.17 -13.36 18.03
C TRP A 15 16.20 -12.49 17.29
N PRO A 16 15.82 -11.87 16.17
CA PRO A 16 14.56 -11.98 15.42
C PRO A 16 14.62 -12.99 14.25
N ARG A 17 15.71 -13.74 14.08
CA ARG A 17 16.04 -14.46 12.83
C ARG A 17 15.62 -15.93 12.78
N PHE A 18 15.45 -16.58 13.95
CA PHE A 18 15.10 -18.01 14.03
C PHE A 18 13.93 -18.24 14.99
N LYS A 19 12.88 -17.45 14.83
CA LYS A 19 11.73 -17.46 15.74
C LYS A 19 11.01 -18.81 15.75
N ARG A 20 10.41 -19.13 16.90
CA ARG A 20 9.60 -20.34 17.13
C ARG A 20 8.13 -20.03 17.40
N GLN A 21 7.76 -18.76 17.39
CA GLN A 21 6.42 -18.31 17.73
C GLN A 21 5.86 -17.42 16.64
N ILE A 22 4.61 -17.69 16.30
CA ILE A 22 3.83 -16.81 15.42
C ILE A 22 3.21 -15.74 16.31
N LYS A 23 3.60 -14.49 16.09
CA LYS A 23 3.16 -13.36 16.93
C LYS A 23 1.77 -12.83 16.56
N GLY A 24 1.12 -13.37 15.55
CA GLY A 24 -0.22 -12.98 15.12
C GLY A 24 -0.27 -11.50 14.70
N VAL A 25 -1.08 -10.72 15.40
CA VAL A 25 -1.21 -9.27 15.18
C VAL A 25 0.07 -8.48 15.44
N PHE A 26 1.03 -9.05 16.16
CA PHE A 26 2.32 -8.40 16.53
C PHE A 26 3.52 -9.09 15.89
N GLY A 27 3.32 -9.72 14.73
CA GLY A 27 4.38 -10.44 14.01
C GLY A 27 5.48 -9.55 13.45
N GLN A 28 5.15 -8.29 13.20
CA GLN A 28 6.04 -7.32 12.63
C GLN A 28 7.16 -6.90 13.61
N HIS A 29 8.41 -6.80 13.14
CA HIS A 29 9.57 -6.55 14.01
C HIS A 29 10.24 -5.21 13.77
N ASP A 30 10.41 -4.80 12.51
CA ASP A 30 11.29 -3.71 12.10
C ASP A 30 10.92 -2.39 12.75
N CYS A 31 9.63 -2.17 12.91
CA CYS A 31 9.09 -0.91 13.36
C CYS A 31 8.73 -0.87 14.84
N ARG A 32 8.96 -1.97 15.59
CA ARG A 32 8.62 -2.02 17.03
C ARG A 32 9.76 -1.46 17.90
N PRO A 33 9.49 -1.10 19.18
CA PRO A 33 10.52 -0.64 20.11
C PRO A 33 11.69 -1.62 20.21
N GLY A 34 12.91 -1.09 19.98
CA GLY A 34 14.13 -1.89 19.97
C GLY A 34 14.28 -2.82 18.76
N GLY A 35 13.30 -2.85 17.85
CA GLY A 35 13.33 -3.48 16.53
C GLY A 35 14.07 -4.80 16.46
N THR A 36 15.19 -4.81 15.77
CA THR A 36 16.05 -5.96 15.50
C THR A 36 17.01 -6.33 16.66
N THR A 37 17.01 -5.58 17.74
CA THR A 37 17.88 -5.81 18.91
C THR A 37 17.26 -6.81 19.91
N ALA A 38 18.05 -7.28 20.88
CA ALA A 38 17.55 -8.11 21.99
C ALA A 38 16.42 -7.44 22.79
N ARG A 39 16.39 -6.11 22.81
CA ARG A 39 15.36 -5.28 23.46
C ARG A 39 14.02 -5.29 22.70
N GLY A 40 13.98 -5.73 21.45
CA GLY A 40 12.77 -5.80 20.64
C GLY A 40 11.64 -6.68 21.20
N GLN A 41 11.88 -7.41 22.27
CA GLN A 41 10.87 -8.19 22.99
C GLN A 41 10.43 -7.57 24.32
N GLU A 42 10.98 -6.42 24.74
CA GLU A 42 10.71 -5.82 26.06
C GLU A 42 9.28 -5.31 26.19
N ARG A 43 8.76 -4.67 25.15
CA ARG A 43 7.40 -4.15 25.10
C ARG A 43 6.47 -5.06 24.31
N GLY A 44 6.59 -6.37 24.54
CA GLY A 44 5.66 -7.35 24.01
C GLY A 44 4.27 -7.11 24.60
N THR A 45 3.26 -7.19 23.75
CA THR A 45 1.87 -7.05 24.16
C THR A 45 1.23 -8.42 24.25
N GLY A 46 0.32 -8.57 25.17
CA GLY A 46 -0.50 -9.77 25.35
C GLY A 46 -1.76 -9.37 26.10
N GLY A 47 -2.77 -10.21 26.06
CA GLY A 47 -4.02 -9.94 26.72
C GLY A 47 -5.22 -9.98 25.79
N LEU A 48 -6.36 -9.63 26.33
CA LEU A 48 -7.58 -9.42 25.57
C LEU A 48 -7.60 -7.98 25.11
N TRP A 49 -7.50 -7.75 23.80
CA TRP A 49 -7.51 -6.43 23.21
C TRP A 49 -8.83 -6.07 22.49
N GLY A 50 -9.65 -7.09 22.18
CA GLY A 50 -11.01 -6.93 21.65
C GLY A 50 -12.07 -7.10 22.71
N GLY A 51 -13.33 -6.94 22.33
CA GLY A 51 -14.46 -7.21 23.19
C GLY A 51 -14.51 -8.66 23.66
N VAL A 52 -15.07 -8.89 24.85
CA VAL A 52 -15.34 -10.24 25.38
C VAL A 52 -16.82 -10.39 25.55
N GLU A 53 -17.40 -11.42 24.93
CA GLU A 53 -18.80 -11.76 25.08
C GLU A 53 -18.92 -13.13 25.73
N VAL A 54 -19.87 -13.28 26.64
CA VAL A 54 -20.20 -14.56 27.26
C VAL A 54 -21.62 -14.93 26.85
N TRP A 55 -21.72 -16.04 26.16
CA TRP A 55 -22.99 -16.51 25.64
C TRP A 55 -23.42 -17.77 26.38
N ALA A 56 -24.65 -17.79 26.85
CA ALA A 56 -25.33 -19.03 27.22
C ALA A 56 -26.03 -19.56 25.97
N ARG A 57 -25.81 -20.79 25.63
CA ARG A 57 -26.46 -21.46 24.49
C ARG A 57 -27.34 -22.59 24.93
N GLU A 58 -28.35 -22.87 24.15
CA GLU A 58 -29.14 -24.08 24.21
C GLU A 58 -28.42 -25.22 23.49
N GLU A 59 -29.17 -26.19 22.96
CA GLU A 59 -28.63 -27.42 22.37
C GLU A 59 -27.90 -27.20 21.04
N VAL A 60 -28.25 -26.15 20.30
CA VAL A 60 -27.64 -25.80 18.99
C VAL A 60 -27.25 -24.32 18.98
N ALA A 61 -26.03 -24.02 18.59
CA ALA A 61 -25.52 -22.63 18.54
C ALA A 61 -24.86 -22.34 17.20
N LEU A 62 -25.12 -21.13 16.68
CA LEU A 62 -24.42 -20.55 15.54
C LEU A 62 -23.18 -19.78 16.06
N LEU A 63 -21.98 -20.22 15.68
CA LEU A 63 -20.70 -19.70 16.17
C LEU A 63 -19.91 -18.90 15.13
N GLY A 64 -20.22 -19.07 13.84
CA GLY A 64 -19.49 -18.38 12.77
C GLY A 64 -20.24 -18.39 11.47
N LEU A 65 -19.96 -17.39 10.66
CA LEU A 65 -20.48 -17.22 9.30
C LEU A 65 -19.34 -16.77 8.41
N THR A 66 -19.17 -17.41 7.26
CA THR A 66 -18.26 -16.95 6.20
C THR A 66 -18.86 -17.30 4.85
N HIS A 67 -18.32 -16.75 3.78
CA HIS A 67 -18.83 -17.02 2.44
C HIS A 67 -17.73 -17.00 1.37
N ARG A 68 -18.06 -17.55 0.20
CA ARG A 68 -17.34 -17.39 -1.07
C ARG A 68 -18.31 -17.09 -2.18
N LEU A 69 -17.88 -16.29 -3.14
CA LEU A 69 -18.65 -15.88 -4.29
C LEU A 69 -18.01 -16.41 -5.57
N PHE A 70 -18.78 -17.08 -6.38
CA PHE A 70 -18.35 -17.59 -7.68
C PHE A 70 -19.21 -16.97 -8.78
N PRO A 71 -18.62 -16.32 -9.80
CA PRO A 71 -19.37 -15.84 -10.94
C PRO A 71 -19.92 -17.02 -11.74
N ARG A 72 -21.10 -16.82 -12.33
CA ARG A 72 -21.75 -17.79 -13.25
C ARG A 72 -22.47 -17.04 -14.37
N PRO A 73 -22.79 -17.69 -15.49
CA PRO A 73 -23.61 -17.04 -16.52
C PRO A 73 -24.93 -16.52 -15.93
N GLY A 74 -25.16 -15.20 -16.07
CA GLY A 74 -26.37 -14.52 -15.59
C GLY A 74 -26.46 -14.31 -14.08
N GLY A 75 -25.32 -14.34 -13.35
CA GLY A 75 -25.35 -14.02 -11.92
C GLY A 75 -24.20 -14.61 -11.10
N TRP A 76 -24.53 -15.00 -9.88
CA TRP A 76 -23.55 -15.41 -8.88
C TRP A 76 -23.99 -16.67 -8.15
N ARG A 77 -23.00 -17.43 -7.68
CA ARG A 77 -23.21 -18.50 -6.69
C ARG A 77 -22.58 -18.07 -5.37
N LEU A 78 -23.40 -17.86 -4.37
CA LEU A 78 -23.00 -17.65 -2.99
C LEU A 78 -22.88 -19.01 -2.30
N TRP A 79 -21.70 -19.33 -1.80
CA TRP A 79 -21.46 -20.46 -0.95
C TRP A 79 -21.23 -19.95 0.47
N ALA A 80 -22.28 -20.01 1.30
CA ALA A 80 -22.24 -19.62 2.70
C ALA A 80 -21.89 -20.83 3.58
N ARG A 81 -21.04 -20.62 4.58
CA ARG A 81 -20.64 -21.61 5.58
C ARG A 81 -20.99 -21.10 6.95
N LEU A 82 -21.74 -21.90 7.69
CA LEU A 82 -22.19 -21.62 9.04
C LEU A 82 -21.48 -22.59 10.00
N LEU A 83 -20.74 -22.06 10.98
CA LEU A 83 -20.14 -22.87 12.03
C LEU A 83 -21.19 -23.11 13.10
N VAL A 84 -21.64 -24.34 13.20
CA VAL A 84 -22.65 -24.80 14.17
C VAL A 84 -21.99 -25.68 15.21
N ASP A 85 -22.38 -25.52 16.48
CA ASP A 85 -21.99 -26.40 17.56
C ASP A 85 -23.25 -26.91 18.25
N ALA A 86 -23.43 -28.25 18.30
CA ALA A 86 -24.62 -28.88 18.79
C ALA A 86 -24.27 -29.93 19.86
N THR A 87 -25.11 -30.04 20.90
CA THR A 87 -24.95 -31.06 21.97
C THR A 87 -25.60 -32.40 21.63
N ARG A 88 -26.47 -32.42 20.61
CA ARG A 88 -27.15 -33.61 20.08
C ARG A 88 -27.29 -33.50 18.54
N PRO A 89 -27.64 -34.59 17.85
CA PRO A 89 -28.03 -34.48 16.44
C PRO A 89 -29.17 -33.49 16.26
N PHE A 90 -29.10 -32.69 15.19
CA PHE A 90 -30.05 -31.60 14.94
C PHE A 90 -30.52 -31.57 13.50
N ARG A 91 -31.69 -30.99 13.30
CA ARG A 91 -32.28 -30.67 11.99
C ARG A 91 -33.12 -29.42 12.13
N GLU A 92 -32.50 -28.26 11.80
CA GLU A 92 -33.05 -26.94 12.05
C GLU A 92 -33.07 -26.08 10.78
N ARG A 93 -34.02 -25.15 10.69
CA ARG A 93 -34.06 -24.17 9.62
C ARG A 93 -33.19 -22.95 9.97
N ALA A 94 -32.30 -22.61 9.05
CA ALA A 94 -31.58 -21.35 9.08
C ALA A 94 -32.16 -20.40 8.03
N ARG A 95 -32.29 -19.11 8.39
CA ARG A 95 -32.63 -18.03 7.46
C ARG A 95 -31.40 -17.26 7.11
N LEU A 96 -31.12 -17.09 5.83
CA LEU A 96 -30.10 -16.20 5.31
C LEU A 96 -30.79 -14.97 4.73
N ALA A 97 -30.25 -13.80 5.03
CA ALA A 97 -30.68 -12.53 4.46
C ALA A 97 -29.48 -11.80 3.87
N LEU A 98 -29.64 -11.26 2.66
CA LEU A 98 -28.66 -10.45 1.97
C LEU A 98 -29.23 -9.04 1.79
N SER A 99 -28.70 -8.09 2.55
CA SER A 99 -29.19 -6.71 2.61
C SER A 99 -28.16 -5.75 2.02
N PRO A 100 -28.54 -4.78 1.15
CA PRO A 100 -27.65 -3.69 0.76
C PRO A 100 -27.34 -2.81 1.96
N VAL A 101 -26.07 -2.31 2.04
CA VAL A 101 -25.58 -1.52 3.19
C VAL A 101 -25.44 -0.05 2.85
N ASN A 102 -24.82 0.29 1.73
CA ASN A 102 -24.43 1.66 1.38
C ASN A 102 -25.09 2.18 0.09
N PHE A 103 -26.11 1.50 -0.38
CA PHE A 103 -26.93 1.89 -1.54
C PHE A 103 -28.37 1.39 -1.35
N PRO A 104 -29.36 1.96 -2.04
CA PRO A 104 -30.74 1.48 -1.99
C PRO A 104 -30.90 0.15 -2.74
N GLY A 105 -31.70 -0.76 -2.20
CA GLY A 105 -31.98 -2.06 -2.84
C GLY A 105 -32.90 -2.94 -1.99
N GLU A 106 -33.33 -4.05 -2.55
CA GLU A 106 -34.18 -5.01 -1.86
C GLU A 106 -33.36 -6.00 -1.04
N VAL A 107 -33.93 -6.48 0.04
CA VAL A 107 -33.40 -7.58 0.84
C VAL A 107 -33.77 -8.90 0.18
N LEU A 108 -32.78 -9.71 -0.13
CA LEU A 108 -33.00 -11.06 -0.64
C LEU A 108 -32.94 -12.04 0.55
N GLU A 109 -33.81 -13.05 0.56
CA GLU A 109 -33.89 -14.00 1.65
C GLU A 109 -33.89 -15.44 1.12
N ARG A 110 -33.34 -16.35 1.93
CA ARG A 110 -33.35 -17.79 1.66
C ARG A 110 -33.46 -18.57 2.97
N GLU A 111 -34.33 -19.54 3.00
CA GLU A 111 -34.33 -20.59 4.03
C GLU A 111 -33.51 -21.80 3.58
N ALA A 112 -32.79 -22.41 4.50
CA ALA A 112 -32.04 -23.63 4.30
C ALA A 112 -32.23 -24.55 5.49
N LEU A 113 -32.38 -25.86 5.23
CA LEU A 113 -32.39 -26.86 6.25
C LEU A 113 -30.95 -27.28 6.58
N LEU A 114 -30.54 -27.07 7.83
CA LEU A 114 -29.26 -27.53 8.34
C LEU A 114 -29.46 -28.78 9.19
N GLU A 115 -28.62 -29.75 8.96
CA GLU A 115 -28.63 -31.00 9.74
C GLU A 115 -27.20 -31.46 10.07
N GLY A 116 -27.04 -32.19 11.15
CA GLY A 116 -25.75 -32.73 11.54
C GLY A 116 -25.78 -33.45 12.86
N GLU A 117 -24.69 -34.19 13.13
CA GLU A 117 -24.43 -34.86 14.38
C GLU A 117 -24.03 -33.88 15.49
N ALA A 118 -24.01 -34.38 16.73
CA ALA A 118 -23.48 -33.65 17.88
C ALA A 118 -22.00 -33.25 17.65
N GLY A 119 -21.62 -32.04 18.10
CA GLY A 119 -20.30 -31.48 17.97
C GLY A 119 -20.27 -30.24 17.10
N ARG A 120 -19.05 -29.69 16.95
CA ARG A 120 -18.77 -28.48 16.20
C ARG A 120 -18.40 -28.81 14.75
N GLY A 121 -19.05 -28.14 13.79
CA GLY A 121 -18.73 -28.33 12.39
C GLY A 121 -19.36 -27.29 11.47
N TRP A 122 -18.75 -27.11 10.31
CA TRP A 122 -19.28 -26.25 9.28
C TRP A 122 -20.48 -26.91 8.56
N ARG A 123 -21.50 -26.08 8.28
CA ARG A 123 -22.65 -26.43 7.45
C ARG A 123 -22.69 -25.50 6.25
N GLU A 124 -23.02 -26.01 5.10
CA GLU A 124 -22.91 -25.28 3.84
C GLU A 124 -24.30 -25.00 3.27
N VAL A 125 -24.46 -23.78 2.78
CA VAL A 125 -25.66 -23.35 2.02
C VAL A 125 -25.20 -22.75 0.71
N VAL A 126 -25.68 -23.32 -0.38
CA VAL A 126 -25.45 -22.78 -1.73
C VAL A 126 -26.66 -21.97 -2.16
N TRP A 127 -26.44 -20.74 -2.58
CA TRP A 127 -27.49 -19.82 -3.02
C TRP A 127 -27.13 -19.20 -4.36
N ASP A 128 -27.89 -19.54 -5.40
CA ASP A 128 -27.75 -18.92 -6.72
C ASP A 128 -28.50 -17.58 -6.74
N LEU A 129 -27.80 -16.53 -7.10
CA LEU A 129 -28.25 -15.15 -7.12
C LEU A 129 -28.22 -14.61 -8.57
N PRO A 130 -29.06 -13.63 -8.93
CA PRO A 130 -28.99 -12.95 -10.22
C PRO A 130 -27.72 -12.10 -10.34
N GLU A 131 -27.61 -11.32 -11.41
CA GLU A 131 -26.62 -10.25 -11.51
C GLU A 131 -26.81 -9.25 -10.37
N MET A 132 -25.69 -8.86 -9.74
CA MET A 132 -25.68 -8.00 -8.57
C MET A 132 -24.75 -6.81 -8.81
N PRO A 133 -25.00 -5.65 -8.18
CA PRO A 133 -24.09 -4.50 -8.21
C PRO A 133 -22.70 -4.90 -7.73
N LEU A 134 -21.68 -4.55 -8.52
CA LEU A 134 -20.31 -4.94 -8.23
C LEU A 134 -19.67 -4.01 -7.20
N TRP A 135 -18.85 -4.57 -6.33
CA TRP A 135 -17.90 -3.82 -5.51
C TRP A 135 -16.71 -3.39 -6.39
N GLU A 136 -16.34 -2.11 -6.32
CA GLU A 136 -15.27 -1.53 -7.14
C GLU A 136 -14.35 -0.66 -6.28
N VAL A 137 -13.13 -0.41 -6.77
CA VAL A 137 -12.24 0.57 -6.15
C VAL A 137 -12.77 2.00 -6.37
N TRP A 138 -12.51 2.88 -5.40
CA TRP A 138 -13.05 4.24 -5.32
C TRP A 138 -12.90 5.09 -6.60
N GLU A 139 -11.85 4.87 -7.38
CA GLU A 139 -11.56 5.65 -8.58
C GLU A 139 -12.26 5.13 -9.85
N ARG A 140 -12.77 3.91 -9.82
CA ARG A 140 -13.38 3.24 -10.97
C ARG A 140 -14.88 3.05 -10.85
N GLY A 141 -15.41 3.16 -9.63
CA GLY A 141 -16.81 2.98 -9.38
C GLY A 141 -17.21 3.11 -7.93
N PHE A 142 -18.34 2.54 -7.59
CA PHE A 142 -18.86 2.57 -6.24
C PHE A 142 -18.64 1.22 -5.55
N PRO A 143 -18.13 1.18 -4.32
CA PRO A 143 -17.91 -0.05 -3.55
C PRO A 143 -19.24 -0.56 -2.96
N HIS A 144 -20.10 -1.16 -3.79
CA HIS A 144 -21.40 -1.67 -3.35
C HIS A 144 -21.23 -2.76 -2.31
N LEU A 145 -21.71 -2.50 -1.11
CA LEU A 145 -21.63 -3.41 0.03
C LEU A 145 -23.00 -3.98 0.37
N PHE A 146 -22.96 -5.27 0.66
CA PHE A 146 -24.05 -6.01 1.26
C PHE A 146 -23.64 -6.53 2.63
N ARG A 147 -24.63 -6.88 3.43
CA ARG A 147 -24.49 -7.66 4.65
C ARG A 147 -25.19 -9.00 4.46
N LEU A 148 -24.42 -10.07 4.59
CA LEU A 148 -24.98 -11.42 4.69
C LEU A 148 -25.22 -11.73 6.16
N GLU A 149 -26.48 -11.97 6.51
CA GLU A 149 -26.87 -12.39 7.86
C GLU A 149 -27.38 -13.82 7.83
N ALA A 150 -27.06 -14.58 8.87
CA ALA A 150 -27.62 -15.89 9.13
C ALA A 150 -28.31 -15.88 10.51
N ASP A 151 -29.55 -16.38 10.55
CA ASP A 151 -30.33 -16.61 11.78
C ASP A 151 -30.55 -18.10 11.94
N LEU A 152 -30.13 -18.64 13.08
CA LEU A 152 -30.39 -20.01 13.47
C LEU A 152 -30.95 -20.01 14.90
N LEU A 153 -32.22 -20.40 15.05
CA LEU A 153 -32.92 -20.44 16.34
C LEU A 153 -32.86 -19.12 17.13
N GLY A 154 -32.88 -17.96 16.40
CA GLY A 154 -32.81 -16.63 16.98
C GLY A 154 -31.38 -16.11 17.23
N ALA A 155 -30.36 -16.94 17.10
CA ALA A 155 -28.96 -16.48 17.09
C ALA A 155 -28.61 -15.91 15.72
N ARG A 156 -28.13 -14.64 15.69
CA ARG A 156 -27.83 -13.93 14.46
C ARG A 156 -26.35 -13.59 14.35
N LEU A 157 -25.78 -13.88 13.19
CA LEU A 157 -24.44 -13.44 12.80
C LEU A 157 -24.51 -12.76 11.44
N GLY A 158 -23.69 -11.73 11.24
CA GLY A 158 -23.64 -11.01 9.97
C GLY A 158 -22.20 -10.67 9.58
N VAL A 159 -21.90 -10.80 8.29
CA VAL A 159 -20.59 -10.52 7.70
C VAL A 159 -20.74 -9.61 6.48
N PRO A 160 -19.72 -8.78 6.17
CA PRO A 160 -19.73 -7.99 4.95
C PRO A 160 -19.70 -8.89 3.70
N LEU A 161 -20.24 -8.39 2.60
CA LEU A 161 -20.21 -9.05 1.31
C LEU A 161 -20.16 -8.00 0.19
N GLY A 162 -19.30 -8.22 -0.80
CA GLY A 162 -19.27 -7.43 -2.02
C GLY A 162 -19.04 -8.34 -3.24
N PHE A 163 -19.87 -8.18 -4.26
CA PHE A 163 -19.77 -8.97 -5.48
C PHE A 163 -18.63 -8.45 -6.35
N ARG A 164 -17.62 -9.26 -6.55
CA ARG A 164 -16.46 -8.95 -7.40
C ARG A 164 -15.72 -10.20 -7.80
N THR A 165 -14.96 -10.08 -8.89
CA THR A 165 -13.96 -11.08 -9.28
C THR A 165 -12.57 -10.49 -9.17
N VAL A 166 -11.59 -11.30 -8.74
CA VAL A 166 -10.17 -10.95 -8.77
C VAL A 166 -9.37 -12.08 -9.39
N ALA A 167 -8.41 -11.71 -10.22
CA ALA A 167 -7.44 -12.62 -10.82
C ALA A 167 -6.13 -11.89 -11.08
N VAL A 168 -5.07 -12.62 -11.36
CA VAL A 168 -3.80 -12.06 -11.87
C VAL A 168 -3.55 -12.70 -13.21
N ASP A 169 -3.28 -11.88 -14.24
CA ASP A 169 -2.99 -12.39 -15.57
C ASP A 169 -1.52 -12.83 -15.73
N GLY A 170 -1.18 -13.36 -16.92
CA GLY A 170 0.17 -13.87 -17.22
C GLY A 170 1.27 -12.80 -17.19
N GLU A 171 0.92 -11.52 -17.24
CA GLU A 171 1.86 -10.39 -17.16
C GLU A 171 1.95 -9.80 -15.73
N GLY A 172 1.18 -10.36 -14.79
CA GLY A 172 1.18 -9.93 -13.38
C GLY A 172 0.16 -8.84 -13.05
N TRP A 173 -0.68 -8.41 -14.00
CA TRP A 173 -1.73 -7.42 -13.74
C TRP A 173 -2.84 -7.98 -12.85
N LEU A 174 -3.25 -7.19 -11.87
CA LEU A 174 -4.50 -7.45 -11.17
C LEU A 174 -5.68 -7.19 -12.13
N LEU A 175 -6.53 -8.18 -12.26
CA LEU A 175 -7.84 -8.07 -12.90
C LEU A 175 -8.91 -7.93 -11.82
N LEU A 176 -9.51 -6.76 -11.70
CA LEU A 176 -10.68 -6.53 -10.86
C LEU A 176 -11.91 -6.41 -11.78
N ASN A 177 -12.88 -7.30 -11.57
CA ASN A 177 -14.07 -7.38 -12.41
C ASN A 177 -13.75 -7.51 -13.92
N GLY A 178 -12.69 -8.30 -14.22
CA GLY A 178 -12.21 -8.55 -15.57
C GLY A 178 -11.38 -7.45 -16.22
N LYS A 179 -11.17 -6.32 -15.55
CA LYS A 179 -10.39 -5.17 -16.05
C LYS A 179 -9.04 -5.05 -15.33
N ARG A 180 -7.98 -4.79 -16.08
CA ARG A 180 -6.65 -4.49 -15.52
C ARG A 180 -6.69 -3.25 -14.62
N LEU A 181 -6.07 -3.33 -13.47
CA LEU A 181 -5.94 -2.23 -12.53
C LEU A 181 -4.46 -2.00 -12.21
N PHE A 182 -3.99 -0.77 -12.37
CA PHE A 182 -2.67 -0.37 -11.88
C PHE A 182 -2.75 -0.13 -10.37
N LEU A 183 -1.99 -0.91 -9.59
CA LEU A 183 -2.00 -0.81 -8.14
C LEU A 183 -1.13 0.36 -7.67
N ARG A 184 -1.72 1.31 -6.99
CA ARG A 184 -1.04 2.37 -6.26
C ARG A 184 -1.24 2.13 -4.78
N GLY A 185 -0.21 1.59 -4.13
CA GLY A 185 -0.34 1.06 -2.78
C GLY A 185 0.67 1.59 -1.79
N THR A 186 0.39 1.29 -0.53
CA THR A 186 1.29 1.47 0.59
C THR A 186 1.24 0.27 1.53
N ASN A 187 2.25 0.12 2.40
CA ASN A 187 2.25 -0.85 3.48
C ASN A 187 1.71 -0.21 4.76
N ALA A 188 0.84 -0.90 5.48
CA ALA A 188 0.27 -0.45 6.73
C ALA A 188 0.63 -1.37 7.89
N ILE A 189 1.14 -0.77 8.96
CA ILE A 189 1.31 -1.32 10.29
C ILE A 189 0.78 -0.24 11.24
N PRO A 190 -0.55 -0.10 11.38
CA PRO A 190 -1.16 1.10 11.93
C PRO A 190 -0.89 1.31 13.41
N THR A 191 -0.53 0.25 14.14
CA THR A 191 -0.21 0.32 15.57
C THR A 191 0.55 -0.91 16.04
N GLN A 192 1.35 -0.75 17.09
CA GLN A 192 1.91 -1.85 17.88
C GLN A 192 0.98 -2.26 19.04
N TRP A 193 -0.05 -1.45 19.34
CA TRP A 193 -0.94 -1.66 20.47
C TRP A 193 -2.41 -1.62 20.04
N LEU A 194 -2.94 -2.78 19.61
CA LEU A 194 -4.30 -2.89 19.08
C LEU A 194 -5.38 -2.42 20.06
N ALA A 195 -5.16 -2.58 21.37
CA ALA A 195 -6.12 -2.10 22.38
C ALA A 195 -6.33 -0.58 22.38
N GLY A 196 -5.36 0.18 21.88
CA GLY A 196 -5.45 1.63 21.73
C GLY A 196 -5.85 2.09 20.33
N TYR A 197 -6.09 1.17 19.41
CA TYR A 197 -6.44 1.50 18.02
C TYR A 197 -7.96 1.46 17.87
N SER A 198 -8.58 2.65 17.90
CA SER A 198 -10.03 2.76 17.84
C SER A 198 -10.58 2.61 16.42
N GLU A 199 -11.90 2.45 16.31
CA GLU A 199 -12.59 2.45 15.02
C GLU A 199 -12.40 3.78 14.27
N GLU A 200 -12.44 4.91 14.96
CA GLU A 200 -12.24 6.24 14.37
C GLU A 200 -10.81 6.39 13.83
N MET A 201 -9.81 5.85 14.53
CA MET A 201 -8.43 5.84 14.03
C MET A 201 -8.30 4.98 12.78
N ALA A 202 -8.93 3.82 12.75
CA ALA A 202 -8.93 2.93 11.60
C ALA A 202 -9.60 3.59 10.38
N GLN A 203 -10.75 4.23 10.58
CA GLN A 203 -11.46 4.97 9.53
C GLN A 203 -10.64 6.14 9.02
N ARG A 204 -9.97 6.88 9.90
CA ARG A 204 -9.08 7.98 9.54
C ARG A 204 -7.89 7.50 8.70
N ASP A 205 -7.24 6.40 9.10
CA ASP A 205 -6.10 5.84 8.37
C ASP A 205 -6.52 5.43 6.94
N VAL A 206 -7.67 4.78 6.76
CA VAL A 206 -8.20 4.41 5.44
C VAL A 206 -8.56 5.65 4.62
N ALA A 207 -9.17 6.67 5.22
CA ALA A 207 -9.48 7.92 4.54
C ALA A 207 -8.20 8.64 4.05
N LEU A 208 -7.13 8.64 4.86
CA LEU A 208 -5.83 9.20 4.47
C LEU A 208 -5.15 8.41 3.35
N ILE A 209 -5.28 7.07 3.33
CA ILE A 209 -4.80 6.23 2.22
C ILE A 209 -5.48 6.66 0.92
N LYS A 210 -6.79 6.81 0.93
CA LYS A 210 -7.57 7.27 -0.23
C LYS A 210 -7.22 8.71 -0.61
N GLU A 211 -7.04 9.61 0.37
CA GLU A 211 -6.61 10.98 0.15
C GLU A 211 -5.23 11.06 -0.51
N ALA A 212 -4.33 10.14 -0.19
CA ALA A 212 -3.03 10.01 -0.84
C ALA A 212 -3.11 9.47 -2.28
N GLY A 213 -4.31 9.30 -2.87
CA GLY A 213 -4.50 8.79 -4.22
C GLY A 213 -4.24 7.29 -4.36
N LEU A 214 -4.18 6.56 -3.26
CA LEU A 214 -3.89 5.12 -3.25
C LEU A 214 -5.16 4.30 -3.36
N ASN A 215 -5.11 3.20 -4.11
CA ASN A 215 -6.22 2.28 -4.31
C ASN A 215 -6.01 0.91 -3.63
N ALA A 216 -4.84 0.71 -3.03
CA ALA A 216 -4.49 -0.53 -2.35
C ALA A 216 -3.66 -0.29 -1.10
N VAL A 217 -3.75 -1.22 -0.15
CA VAL A 217 -2.91 -1.27 1.05
C VAL A 217 -2.47 -2.70 1.31
N ARG A 218 -1.20 -2.90 1.68
CA ARG A 218 -0.69 -4.17 2.18
C ARG A 218 -0.67 -4.11 3.70
N VAL A 219 -1.44 -5.00 4.35
CA VAL A 219 -1.35 -5.23 5.78
C VAL A 219 -0.13 -6.13 6.02
N HIS A 220 0.98 -5.49 6.39
CA HIS A 220 2.31 -6.07 6.34
C HIS A 220 2.59 -6.97 7.56
N ALA A 221 2.77 -8.27 7.30
CA ALA A 221 3.21 -9.28 8.24
C ALA A 221 2.42 -9.36 9.57
N HIS A 222 1.14 -8.95 9.57
CA HIS A 222 0.26 -9.06 10.74
C HIS A 222 -1.23 -9.09 10.33
N VAL A 223 -2.12 -9.32 11.31
CA VAL A 223 -3.57 -9.10 11.17
C VAL A 223 -3.93 -7.90 12.03
N THR A 224 -4.56 -6.89 11.45
CA THR A 224 -4.89 -5.65 12.14
C THR A 224 -6.31 -5.64 12.73
N HIS A 225 -6.75 -4.50 13.25
CA HIS A 225 -8.07 -4.33 13.85
C HIS A 225 -9.18 -4.49 12.80
N PRO A 226 -10.32 -5.16 13.11
CA PRO A 226 -11.42 -5.38 12.17
C PRO A 226 -11.91 -4.12 11.47
N ALA A 227 -12.04 -3.01 12.20
CA ALA A 227 -12.51 -1.74 11.66
C ALA A 227 -11.65 -1.20 10.49
N PHE A 228 -10.38 -1.61 10.38
CA PHE A 228 -9.53 -1.23 9.25
C PHE A 228 -10.01 -1.91 7.96
N TYR A 229 -10.32 -3.20 8.02
CA TYR A 229 -10.85 -3.95 6.87
C TYR A 229 -12.25 -3.46 6.48
N GLU A 230 -13.11 -3.20 7.45
CA GLU A 230 -14.44 -2.62 7.22
C GLU A 230 -14.36 -1.23 6.57
N GLY A 231 -13.38 -0.42 7.00
CA GLY A 231 -13.06 0.86 6.37
C GLY A 231 -12.62 0.69 4.91
N CYS A 232 -11.72 -0.25 4.62
CA CYS A 232 -11.29 -0.56 3.26
C CYS A 232 -12.44 -1.05 2.38
N ASP A 233 -13.33 -1.90 2.91
CA ASP A 233 -14.53 -2.36 2.21
C ASP A 233 -15.43 -1.19 1.81
N ARG A 234 -15.68 -0.27 2.72
CA ARG A 234 -16.57 0.89 2.54
C ARG A 234 -15.97 1.94 1.61
N GLU A 235 -14.68 2.18 1.73
CA GLU A 235 -13.98 3.22 0.97
C GLU A 235 -13.47 2.74 -0.40
N GLY A 236 -13.61 1.46 -0.75
CA GLY A 236 -13.15 0.91 -2.02
C GLY A 236 -11.61 0.88 -2.13
N VAL A 237 -10.93 0.48 -1.06
CA VAL A 237 -9.47 0.29 -1.01
C VAL A 237 -9.17 -1.20 -0.95
N LEU A 238 -8.35 -1.70 -1.89
CA LEU A 238 -7.95 -3.10 -1.91
C LEU A 238 -6.97 -3.43 -0.79
N VAL A 239 -7.09 -4.63 -0.22
CA VAL A 239 -6.19 -5.14 0.83
C VAL A 239 -5.41 -6.35 0.33
N TRP A 240 -4.09 -6.22 0.30
CA TRP A 240 -3.14 -7.33 0.26
C TRP A 240 -2.88 -7.75 1.70
N GLN A 241 -3.25 -8.98 2.08
CA GLN A 241 -3.10 -9.49 3.43
C GLN A 241 -1.91 -10.44 3.53
N ASP A 242 -0.93 -10.08 4.36
CA ASP A 242 0.14 -11.00 4.74
C ASP A 242 -0.30 -11.89 5.91
N PHE A 243 0.07 -13.16 5.86
CA PHE A 243 0.10 -14.00 7.04
C PHE A 243 1.28 -13.57 7.95
N PRO A 244 1.13 -13.56 9.30
CA PRO A 244 2.10 -12.98 10.23
C PRO A 244 3.46 -13.68 10.32
N LEU A 245 4.10 -13.95 9.20
CA LEU A 245 5.47 -14.47 9.13
C LEU A 245 6.39 -13.48 8.41
N GLN A 246 7.42 -13.05 9.13
CA GLN A 246 8.47 -12.18 8.62
C GLN A 246 9.85 -12.73 8.96
N TRP A 247 10.74 -12.81 7.97
CA TRP A 247 12.10 -13.32 8.07
C TRP A 247 12.18 -14.82 8.40
N GLY A 248 13.03 -15.23 9.34
CA GLY A 248 13.30 -16.62 9.63
C GLY A 248 12.51 -17.21 10.79
N TYR A 249 12.11 -18.47 10.63
CA TYR A 249 11.42 -19.27 11.64
C TYR A 249 12.03 -20.66 11.72
N ALA A 250 11.91 -21.30 12.90
CA ALA A 250 12.34 -22.68 13.08
C ALA A 250 11.53 -23.61 12.17
N PRO A 251 12.20 -24.47 11.36
CA PRO A 251 11.51 -25.31 10.38
C PRO A 251 11.04 -26.64 11.00
N ASP A 252 10.60 -26.67 12.27
CA ASP A 252 10.05 -27.88 12.87
C ASP A 252 8.59 -28.13 12.48
N GLU A 253 8.16 -29.38 12.56
CA GLU A 253 6.84 -29.79 12.12
C GLU A 253 5.73 -29.18 12.98
N ALA A 254 5.92 -29.05 14.29
CA ALA A 254 4.94 -28.47 15.20
C ALA A 254 4.68 -26.98 14.84
N PHE A 255 5.74 -26.23 14.51
CA PHE A 255 5.62 -24.87 14.02
C PHE A 255 4.85 -24.82 12.68
N ALA A 256 5.17 -25.73 11.75
CA ALA A 256 4.51 -25.78 10.44
C ALA A 256 3.01 -26.07 10.59
N GLN A 257 2.62 -27.04 11.43
CA GLN A 257 1.22 -27.38 11.68
C GLN A 257 0.46 -26.21 12.31
N GLU A 258 1.06 -25.52 13.27
CA GLU A 258 0.44 -24.33 13.89
C GLU A 258 0.31 -23.19 12.88
N ALA A 259 1.30 -22.94 12.02
CA ALA A 259 1.24 -21.95 10.96
C ALA A 259 0.10 -22.26 9.96
N LEU A 260 -0.05 -23.52 9.55
CA LEU A 260 -1.13 -23.96 8.68
C LEU A 260 -2.51 -23.74 9.31
N ARG A 261 -2.64 -24.07 10.60
CA ARG A 261 -3.89 -23.86 11.35
C ARG A 261 -4.25 -22.38 11.41
N GLN A 262 -3.29 -21.51 11.76
CA GLN A 262 -3.52 -20.06 11.86
C GLN A 262 -3.76 -19.42 10.49
N ALA A 263 -3.09 -19.85 9.43
CA ALA A 263 -3.31 -19.35 8.08
C ALA A 263 -4.75 -19.61 7.61
N ARG A 264 -5.28 -20.81 7.87
CA ARG A 264 -6.69 -21.13 7.59
C ARG A 264 -7.64 -20.26 8.42
N ALA A 265 -7.37 -20.08 9.72
CA ALA A 265 -8.17 -19.22 10.58
C ALA A 265 -8.18 -17.77 10.11
N MET A 266 -7.04 -17.22 9.65
CA MET A 266 -6.97 -15.89 9.06
C MET A 266 -7.92 -15.76 7.86
N VAL A 267 -7.91 -16.74 6.97
CA VAL A 267 -8.79 -16.74 5.79
C VAL A 267 -10.26 -16.88 6.18
N GLU A 268 -10.58 -17.64 7.22
CA GLU A 268 -11.96 -17.75 7.73
C GLU A 268 -12.46 -16.42 8.30
N VAL A 269 -11.62 -15.71 9.04
CA VAL A 269 -11.95 -14.42 9.65
C VAL A 269 -12.05 -13.30 8.60
N LEU A 270 -11.09 -13.22 7.70
CA LEU A 270 -10.96 -12.07 6.76
C LEU A 270 -11.59 -12.35 5.39
N GLY A 271 -11.92 -13.59 5.07
CA GLY A 271 -12.38 -13.98 3.74
C GLY A 271 -13.73 -13.41 3.31
N ALA A 272 -14.50 -12.85 4.26
CA ALA A 272 -15.76 -12.17 3.97
C ALA A 272 -15.56 -10.73 3.44
N HIS A 273 -14.39 -10.11 3.69
CA HIS A 273 -14.11 -8.75 3.26
C HIS A 273 -13.88 -8.66 1.74
N PRO A 274 -14.70 -7.90 0.99
CA PRO A 274 -14.51 -7.75 -0.46
C PRO A 274 -13.23 -6.99 -0.80
N SER A 275 -12.73 -6.12 0.06
CA SER A 275 -11.45 -5.42 -0.12
C SER A 275 -10.26 -6.36 -0.16
N ALA A 276 -10.25 -7.46 0.61
CA ALA A 276 -9.16 -8.43 0.61
C ALA A 276 -9.04 -9.11 -0.76
N TYR A 277 -8.00 -8.81 -1.53
CA TYR A 277 -7.85 -9.30 -2.89
C TYR A 277 -6.76 -10.36 -3.06
N LEU A 278 -5.79 -10.43 -2.12
CA LEU A 278 -4.64 -11.29 -2.21
C LEU A 278 -4.20 -11.77 -0.84
N TRP A 279 -3.84 -13.05 -0.74
CA TRP A 279 -3.21 -13.66 0.42
C TRP A 279 -1.72 -13.87 0.17
N CYS A 280 -0.85 -13.45 1.10
CA CYS A 280 0.58 -13.69 1.05
C CYS A 280 1.03 -14.48 2.27
N ALA A 281 1.78 -15.56 2.07
CA ALA A 281 2.13 -16.49 3.14
C ALA A 281 3.30 -16.02 4.00
N GLN A 282 4.26 -15.27 3.45
CA GLN A 282 5.46 -14.86 4.16
C GLN A 282 6.01 -13.53 3.62
N ASN A 283 6.60 -12.72 4.51
CA ASN A 283 7.43 -11.59 4.15
C ASN A 283 8.91 -11.91 4.32
N GLU A 284 9.71 -11.66 3.29
CA GLU A 284 11.17 -11.80 3.29
C GLU A 284 11.68 -13.09 3.96
N PRO A 285 11.14 -14.26 3.59
CA PRO A 285 11.56 -15.51 4.21
C PRO A 285 13.04 -15.77 3.86
N THR A 286 13.83 -16.05 4.88
CA THR A 286 15.25 -16.37 4.73
C THR A 286 15.46 -17.88 4.48
N HIS A 287 15.75 -18.65 5.51
CA HIS A 287 16.06 -20.07 5.40
C HIS A 287 14.85 -21.03 5.31
N ASN A 288 13.66 -20.55 5.66
CA ASN A 288 12.43 -21.37 5.67
C ASN A 288 11.55 -21.21 4.42
N ARG A 289 11.99 -20.48 3.40
CA ARG A 289 11.21 -20.14 2.19
C ARG A 289 10.68 -21.41 1.48
N HIS A 290 11.55 -22.37 1.23
CA HIS A 290 11.23 -23.55 0.45
C HIS A 290 10.49 -24.63 1.28
N ALA A 291 10.56 -24.56 2.60
CA ALA A 291 9.85 -25.49 3.47
C ALA A 291 8.42 -25.05 3.76
N LEU A 292 8.22 -23.80 4.20
CA LEU A 292 6.91 -23.28 4.61
C LEU A 292 6.11 -22.66 3.46
N GLY A 293 6.76 -21.98 2.51
CA GLY A 293 6.08 -21.24 1.45
C GLY A 293 5.09 -22.10 0.65
N PRO A 294 5.50 -23.24 0.07
CA PRO A 294 4.61 -24.11 -0.69
C PRO A 294 3.46 -24.68 0.15
N LEU A 295 3.73 -25.07 1.40
CA LEU A 295 2.72 -25.61 2.31
C LEU A 295 1.65 -24.57 2.66
N LEU A 296 2.08 -23.38 3.07
CA LEU A 296 1.18 -22.27 3.38
C LEU A 296 0.42 -21.78 2.15
N GLY A 297 1.11 -21.68 1.01
CA GLY A 297 0.47 -21.29 -0.26
C GLY A 297 -0.62 -22.28 -0.66
N ALA A 298 -0.39 -23.58 -0.53
CA ALA A 298 -1.40 -24.60 -0.79
C ALA A 298 -2.58 -24.51 0.19
N ALA A 299 -2.31 -24.29 1.48
CA ALA A 299 -3.35 -24.15 2.50
C ALA A 299 -4.23 -22.92 2.27
N LEU A 300 -3.62 -21.79 1.90
CA LEU A 300 -4.34 -20.55 1.59
C LEU A 300 -5.23 -20.71 0.34
N ARG A 301 -4.69 -21.32 -0.75
CA ARG A 301 -5.47 -21.60 -1.97
C ARG A 301 -6.65 -22.56 -1.71
N ALA A 302 -6.44 -23.55 -0.86
CA ALA A 302 -7.51 -24.48 -0.49
C ALA A 302 -8.59 -23.83 0.38
N ALA A 303 -8.20 -22.91 1.29
CA ALA A 303 -9.13 -22.17 2.14
C ALA A 303 -9.92 -21.11 1.38
N ASP A 304 -9.31 -20.50 0.36
CA ASP A 304 -9.96 -19.50 -0.48
C ASP A 304 -9.51 -19.60 -1.96
N PRO A 305 -10.26 -20.33 -2.78
CA PRO A 305 -9.97 -20.44 -4.22
C PRO A 305 -10.37 -19.22 -5.05
N THR A 306 -10.96 -18.19 -4.42
CA THR A 306 -11.49 -17.00 -5.13
C THR A 306 -10.51 -15.85 -5.20
N ARG A 307 -9.33 -16.00 -4.58
CA ARG A 307 -8.29 -14.96 -4.52
C ARG A 307 -6.93 -15.48 -4.93
N PRO A 308 -6.08 -14.63 -5.55
CA PRO A 308 -4.68 -14.94 -5.76
C PRO A 308 -3.93 -15.20 -4.45
N VAL A 309 -2.92 -16.08 -4.51
CA VAL A 309 -2.05 -16.42 -3.38
C VAL A 309 -0.60 -16.29 -3.78
N LYS A 310 0.17 -15.52 -3.01
CA LYS A 310 1.63 -15.45 -3.05
C LYS A 310 2.25 -16.30 -1.94
N GLU A 311 3.25 -17.09 -2.25
CA GLU A 311 3.98 -17.88 -1.24
C GLU A 311 4.96 -17.03 -0.44
N ALA A 312 5.45 -15.95 -1.05
CA ALA A 312 6.31 -14.97 -0.40
C ALA A 312 6.29 -13.63 -1.14
N SER A 313 6.46 -12.55 -0.39
CA SER A 313 6.95 -11.27 -0.86
C SER A 313 8.41 -11.15 -0.45
N ASP A 314 9.32 -10.92 -1.37
CA ASP A 314 10.75 -11.07 -1.12
C ASP A 314 11.61 -9.91 -1.66
N PHE A 315 12.90 -9.98 -1.42
CA PHE A 315 13.86 -8.92 -1.76
C PHE A 315 13.88 -8.48 -3.23
N ARG A 316 13.40 -9.31 -4.18
CA ARG A 316 13.27 -8.90 -5.58
C ARG A 316 12.15 -7.89 -5.81
N GLU A 317 11.16 -7.88 -4.92
CA GLU A 317 10.04 -6.96 -4.91
C GLU A 317 10.26 -5.77 -3.96
N HIS A 318 11.41 -5.74 -3.24
CA HIS A 318 11.76 -4.74 -2.24
C HIS A 318 13.00 -3.94 -2.66
N PRO A 319 12.91 -3.11 -3.70
CA PRO A 319 14.02 -2.24 -4.10
C PRO A 319 14.10 -1.02 -3.18
N TYR A 320 15.25 -0.86 -2.54
CA TYR A 320 15.54 0.28 -1.67
C TYR A 320 16.78 1.07 -2.10
N PRO A 321 16.95 1.44 -3.39
CA PRO A 321 18.04 2.31 -3.79
C PRO A 321 17.86 3.70 -3.18
N GLY A 322 18.98 4.28 -2.72
CA GLY A 322 18.96 5.55 -1.99
C GLY A 322 18.64 5.40 -0.50
N TRP A 323 18.38 4.16 -0.01
CA TRP A 323 18.23 3.92 1.41
C TRP A 323 19.16 2.80 1.92
N TYR A 324 19.05 1.59 1.42
CA TYR A 324 19.97 0.51 1.82
C TYR A 324 21.19 0.37 0.91
N TRP A 325 21.12 0.88 -0.31
CA TRP A 325 22.21 0.84 -1.31
C TRP A 325 22.00 1.89 -2.39
N GLY A 326 23.07 2.20 -3.13
CA GLY A 326 23.00 3.05 -4.33
C GLY A 326 22.46 4.45 -4.10
N HIS A 327 21.81 4.98 -5.12
CA HIS A 327 21.21 6.31 -5.14
C HIS A 327 19.72 6.23 -5.53
N TYR A 328 18.86 7.16 -5.08
CA TYR A 328 17.43 7.13 -5.41
C TYR A 328 17.16 7.18 -6.93
N ARG A 329 18.08 7.70 -7.75
CA ARG A 329 17.97 7.67 -9.22
C ARG A 329 18.08 6.27 -9.83
N ASP A 330 18.57 5.29 -9.07
CA ASP A 330 18.67 3.90 -9.52
C ASP A 330 17.30 3.23 -9.66
N PHE A 331 16.20 3.88 -9.21
CA PHE A 331 14.84 3.48 -9.56
C PHE A 331 14.55 3.51 -11.08
N LEU A 332 15.37 4.18 -11.87
CA LEU A 332 15.31 4.08 -13.34
C LEU A 332 15.68 2.68 -13.86
N ALA A 333 16.54 1.96 -13.14
CA ALA A 333 16.74 0.54 -13.36
C ALA A 333 15.54 -0.20 -12.77
N LEU A 334 14.67 -0.72 -13.63
CA LEU A 334 13.42 -1.35 -13.22
C LEU A 334 13.65 -2.49 -12.23
N PRO A 335 12.72 -2.69 -11.28
CA PRO A 335 12.82 -3.78 -10.32
C PRO A 335 12.82 -5.15 -11.03
N GLY A 336 13.38 -6.15 -10.36
CA GLY A 336 13.40 -7.53 -10.84
C GLY A 336 12.04 -8.22 -10.87
N ALA A 337 10.97 -7.54 -10.38
CA ALA A 337 9.59 -8.00 -10.37
C ALA A 337 8.66 -6.89 -10.89
N PRO A 338 7.56 -7.25 -11.57
CA PRO A 338 6.62 -6.26 -12.12
C PRO A 338 5.83 -5.49 -11.05
N LEU A 339 5.78 -5.97 -9.80
CA LEU A 339 5.08 -5.33 -8.69
C LEU A 339 6.03 -5.12 -7.50
N PRO A 340 6.72 -3.97 -7.41
CA PRO A 340 7.44 -3.60 -6.19
C PRO A 340 6.49 -3.51 -5.01
N SER A 341 6.70 -4.36 -4.00
CA SER A 341 5.83 -4.45 -2.82
C SER A 341 6.37 -3.70 -1.61
N GLU A 342 7.62 -3.20 -1.69
CA GLU A 342 8.21 -2.28 -0.72
C GLU A 342 9.25 -1.39 -1.38
N PHE A 343 9.25 -0.11 -1.05
CA PHE A 343 10.30 0.87 -1.31
C PHE A 343 10.10 2.11 -0.45
N GLY A 344 11.16 2.82 -0.11
CA GLY A 344 11.06 4.04 0.69
C GLY A 344 12.37 4.41 1.38
N ALA A 345 12.32 5.43 2.20
CA ALA A 345 13.39 5.90 3.07
C ALA A 345 12.80 6.35 4.40
N GLN A 346 13.56 6.26 5.49
CA GLN A 346 13.13 6.85 6.75
C GLN A 346 13.06 8.38 6.66
N ALA A 347 12.14 8.96 7.42
CA ALA A 347 12.11 10.38 7.70
C ALA A 347 11.75 10.64 9.14
N LEU A 348 12.36 11.66 9.72
CA LEU A 348 12.08 12.07 11.09
C LEU A 348 10.64 12.59 11.20
N PRO A 349 9.89 12.24 12.27
CA PRO A 349 8.66 12.95 12.60
C PRO A 349 8.97 14.39 13.02
N ARG A 350 7.93 15.20 13.21
CA ARG A 350 8.12 16.61 13.58
C ARG A 350 8.92 16.79 14.87
N ALA A 351 9.66 17.90 14.97
CA ALA A 351 10.60 18.17 16.06
C ALA A 351 9.93 18.17 17.45
N GLU A 352 8.70 18.68 17.56
CA GLU A 352 7.94 18.69 18.82
C GLU A 352 7.66 17.27 19.33
N LEU A 353 7.31 16.35 18.41
CA LEU A 353 7.09 14.95 18.76
C LEU A 353 8.40 14.30 19.22
N LEU A 354 9.50 14.53 18.50
CA LEU A 354 10.82 14.00 18.89
C LEU A 354 11.26 14.51 20.27
N ARG A 355 11.10 15.80 20.56
CA ARG A 355 11.42 16.34 21.90
C ARG A 355 10.58 15.71 22.99
N ARG A 356 9.29 15.51 22.76
CA ARG A 356 8.40 14.86 23.72
C ARG A 356 8.79 13.41 23.99
N VAL A 357 9.17 12.68 22.95
CA VAL A 357 9.45 11.24 22.99
C VAL A 357 10.87 10.95 23.50
N LEU A 358 11.85 11.68 23.02
CA LEU A 358 13.28 11.44 23.31
C LEU A 358 13.79 12.32 24.47
N GLY A 359 13.04 13.36 24.87
CA GLY A 359 13.44 14.29 25.92
C GLY A 359 14.78 14.96 25.61
N GLU A 360 15.67 15.01 26.59
CA GLU A 360 17.04 15.58 26.44
C GLU A 360 17.91 14.82 25.43
N ALA A 361 17.53 13.60 25.04
CA ALA A 361 18.23 12.83 24.02
C ALA A 361 17.89 13.26 22.58
N ALA A 362 16.93 14.16 22.40
CA ALA A 362 16.52 14.61 21.08
C ALA A 362 17.59 15.49 20.42
N TRP A 363 18.18 16.43 21.19
CA TRP A 363 19.20 17.33 20.66
C TRP A 363 20.14 17.85 21.76
N PRO A 364 21.49 17.75 21.64
CA PRO A 364 22.18 16.95 20.63
C PRO A 364 21.78 15.46 20.69
N PRO A 365 21.75 14.74 19.55
CA PRO A 365 21.25 13.38 19.53
C PRO A 365 22.06 12.42 20.41
N ARG A 366 21.39 11.64 21.27
CA ARG A 366 21.98 10.45 21.90
C ARG A 366 21.60 9.23 21.08
N TRP A 367 22.51 8.77 20.22
CA TRP A 367 22.25 7.77 19.20
C TRP A 367 21.74 6.42 19.71
N GLU A 368 22.09 6.03 20.92
CA GLU A 368 21.58 4.80 21.55
C GLU A 368 20.05 4.89 21.76
N VAL A 369 19.57 6.05 22.22
CA VAL A 369 18.13 6.29 22.42
C VAL A 369 17.43 6.37 21.08
N TRP A 370 18.01 7.06 20.10
CA TRP A 370 17.47 7.15 18.73
C TRP A 370 17.40 5.78 18.07
N GLY A 371 18.44 4.94 18.23
CA GLY A 371 18.44 3.57 17.70
C GLY A 371 17.35 2.68 18.31
N TYR A 372 17.02 2.88 19.60
CA TYR A 372 15.88 2.19 20.21
C TYR A 372 14.55 2.58 19.55
N HIS A 373 14.44 3.80 19.03
CA HIS A 373 13.31 4.30 18.24
C HIS A 373 13.45 4.04 16.74
N ASN A 374 14.31 3.08 16.34
CA ASN A 374 14.53 2.60 14.96
C ASN A 374 15.27 3.55 14.02
N PHE A 375 15.88 4.62 14.50
CA PHE A 375 16.70 5.47 13.66
C PHE A 375 17.89 4.69 13.08
N GLN A 376 18.11 4.83 11.78
CA GLN A 376 19.17 4.16 11.01
C GLN A 376 20.25 5.18 10.60
N PRO A 377 21.31 5.37 11.40
CA PRO A 377 22.30 6.43 11.15
C PRO A 377 23.15 6.16 9.90
N HIS A 378 23.50 4.88 9.61
CA HIS A 378 24.29 4.54 8.43
C HIS A 378 23.54 4.93 7.15
N GLU A 379 22.30 4.51 7.04
CA GLU A 379 21.42 4.77 5.90
C GLU A 379 21.18 6.26 5.72
N THR A 380 20.89 6.97 6.83
CA THR A 380 20.63 8.42 6.82
C THR A 380 21.85 9.21 6.35
N PHE A 381 23.02 8.96 6.94
CA PHE A 381 24.19 9.83 6.72
C PHE A 381 25.09 9.36 5.57
N ARG A 382 25.21 8.04 5.33
CA ARG A 382 26.15 7.49 4.36
C ARG A 382 25.53 7.14 3.02
N VAL A 383 24.29 6.60 3.03
CA VAL A 383 23.60 6.24 1.80
C VAL A 383 22.77 7.42 1.27
N ALA A 384 21.88 7.95 2.10
CA ALA A 384 21.02 9.06 1.75
C ALA A 384 21.77 10.42 1.70
N GLY A 385 22.89 10.55 2.42
CA GLY A 385 23.66 11.79 2.47
C GLY A 385 22.94 12.95 3.17
N VAL A 386 21.98 12.64 4.06
CA VAL A 386 21.25 13.67 4.82
C VAL A 386 22.18 14.29 5.87
N GLU A 387 22.32 15.59 5.85
CA GLU A 387 23.07 16.35 6.84
C GLU A 387 22.18 16.75 8.02
N MET A 388 22.71 16.72 9.24
CA MET A 388 21.93 17.10 10.44
C MET A 388 21.57 18.58 10.48
N GLY A 389 22.46 19.45 9.98
CA GLY A 389 22.32 20.89 10.19
C GLY A 389 22.70 21.31 11.62
N GLU A 390 22.27 22.49 12.04
CA GLU A 390 22.61 23.09 13.32
C GLU A 390 21.52 22.93 14.39
N SER A 391 20.34 22.44 14.00
CA SER A 391 19.17 22.27 14.87
C SER A 391 18.37 21.00 14.56
N LEU A 392 17.56 20.57 15.52
CA LEU A 392 16.64 19.45 15.33
C LEU A 392 15.64 19.74 14.21
N GLU A 393 15.19 20.99 14.09
CA GLU A 393 14.27 21.45 13.05
C GLU A 393 14.88 21.29 11.67
N GLU A 394 16.13 21.72 11.47
CA GLU A 394 16.83 21.54 10.21
C GLU A 394 17.02 20.06 9.87
N PHE A 395 17.34 19.24 10.85
CA PHE A 395 17.51 17.81 10.64
C PHE A 395 16.19 17.15 10.21
N VAL A 396 15.08 17.51 10.87
CA VAL A 396 13.72 17.05 10.47
C VAL A 396 13.42 17.48 9.04
N GLU A 397 13.64 18.77 8.72
CA GLU A 397 13.37 19.34 7.40
C GLU A 397 14.13 18.60 6.30
N ARG A 398 15.44 18.45 6.43
CA ARG A 398 16.31 17.78 5.44
C ARG A 398 15.98 16.29 5.30
N SER A 399 15.66 15.62 6.40
CA SER A 399 15.25 14.22 6.41
C SER A 399 13.94 14.01 5.64
N GLN A 400 12.95 14.88 5.87
CA GLN A 400 11.67 14.82 5.18
C GLN A 400 11.78 15.21 3.70
N ASP A 401 12.63 16.18 3.36
CA ASP A 401 12.91 16.54 1.97
C ASP A 401 13.52 15.37 1.19
N TYR A 402 14.43 14.64 1.82
CA TYR A 402 15.02 13.46 1.19
C TYR A 402 13.96 12.37 0.93
N GLN A 403 13.13 12.03 1.93
CA GLN A 403 12.07 11.05 1.76
C GLN A 403 11.11 11.47 0.64
N ALA A 404 10.67 12.72 0.64
CA ALA A 404 9.75 13.25 -0.38
C ALA A 404 10.32 13.12 -1.79
N ARG A 405 11.58 13.53 -1.98
CA ARG A 405 12.29 13.42 -3.27
C ARG A 405 12.43 11.97 -3.74
N LEU A 406 12.80 11.05 -2.84
CA LEU A 406 12.94 9.64 -3.19
C LEU A 406 11.59 9.05 -3.61
N LEU A 407 10.51 9.31 -2.85
CA LEU A 407 9.17 8.78 -3.13
C LEU A 407 8.61 9.33 -4.45
N GLU A 408 8.71 10.63 -4.66
CA GLU A 408 8.31 11.27 -5.92
C GLU A 408 9.04 10.63 -7.11
N PHE A 409 10.37 10.55 -7.04
CA PHE A 409 11.18 10.00 -8.12
C PHE A 409 10.83 8.53 -8.42
N ALA A 410 10.72 7.68 -7.38
CA ALA A 410 10.40 6.27 -7.52
C ALA A 410 9.03 6.07 -8.16
N VAL A 411 7.99 6.75 -7.66
CA VAL A 411 6.63 6.62 -8.18
C VAL A 411 6.53 7.10 -9.62
N HIS A 412 7.16 8.24 -9.96
CA HIS A 412 7.23 8.73 -11.33
C HIS A 412 7.91 7.72 -12.26
N ALA A 413 9.03 7.11 -11.85
CA ALA A 413 9.73 6.09 -12.62
C ALA A 413 8.85 4.86 -12.86
N TYR A 414 8.19 4.34 -11.83
CA TYR A 414 7.29 3.18 -11.94
C TYR A 414 6.11 3.46 -12.86
N ARG A 415 5.52 4.64 -12.76
CA ARG A 415 4.35 5.01 -13.55
C ARG A 415 4.69 5.22 -15.02
N ARG A 416 5.85 5.79 -15.35
CA ARG A 416 6.34 5.84 -16.75
C ARG A 416 6.60 4.45 -17.32
N ALA A 417 6.97 3.50 -16.46
CA ALA A 417 7.24 2.11 -16.84
C ALA A 417 5.99 1.20 -16.81
N LYS A 418 4.78 1.77 -16.71
CA LYS A 418 3.51 1.03 -16.73
C LYS A 418 3.46 0.07 -17.90
N GLY A 419 3.04 -1.17 -17.65
CA GLY A 419 3.12 -2.29 -18.57
C GLY A 419 4.27 -3.24 -18.24
N LYS A 420 5.47 -2.73 -17.94
CA LYS A 420 6.56 -3.51 -17.32
C LYS A 420 6.40 -3.54 -15.79
N VAL A 421 5.88 -2.45 -15.22
CA VAL A 421 5.45 -2.35 -13.83
C VAL A 421 3.94 -2.28 -13.82
N VAL A 422 3.30 -3.11 -12.99
CA VAL A 422 1.83 -3.23 -12.88
C VAL A 422 1.25 -2.58 -11.64
N GLY A 423 2.11 -1.99 -10.82
CA GLY A 423 1.77 -1.28 -9.59
C GLY A 423 2.96 -1.14 -8.67
N TYR A 424 2.75 -0.56 -7.51
CA TYR A 424 3.76 -0.38 -6.46
C TYR A 424 3.11 -0.32 -5.09
N PHE A 425 3.91 -0.62 -4.03
CA PHE A 425 3.53 -0.41 -2.63
C PHE A 425 4.66 0.30 -1.89
N GLN A 426 4.42 1.55 -1.48
CA GLN A 426 5.36 2.31 -0.67
C GLN A 426 5.46 1.71 0.74
N PHE A 427 6.65 1.67 1.32
CA PHE A 427 6.87 1.28 2.70
C PHE A 427 7.33 2.51 3.51
N MET A 428 6.52 2.99 4.47
CA MET A 428 5.19 2.57 4.89
C MET A 428 4.30 3.79 5.18
N PHE A 429 3.02 3.56 5.58
CA PHE A 429 2.06 4.66 5.63
C PHE A 429 2.11 5.47 6.92
N VAL A 430 2.03 4.81 8.08
CA VAL A 430 1.91 5.47 9.38
C VAL A 430 2.87 4.85 10.41
N GLU A 431 3.42 5.69 11.29
CA GLU A 431 4.22 5.21 12.41
C GLU A 431 3.36 4.37 13.37
N PRO A 432 3.73 3.11 13.66
CA PRO A 432 2.93 2.24 14.53
C PRO A 432 3.08 2.55 16.02
N TRP A 433 4.05 3.37 16.38
CA TRP A 433 4.37 3.89 17.71
C TRP A 433 5.28 5.12 17.57
N GLU A 434 5.77 5.70 18.68
CA GLU A 434 6.69 6.85 18.65
C GLU A 434 8.08 6.44 18.14
N GLY A 435 8.14 5.95 16.91
CA GLY A 435 9.34 5.51 16.22
C GLY A 435 9.83 6.48 15.15
N ILE A 436 10.95 6.12 14.53
CA ILE A 436 11.50 6.77 13.34
C ILE A 436 11.57 5.70 12.27
N THR A 437 10.64 5.74 11.33
CA THR A 437 10.51 4.71 10.30
C THR A 437 10.36 5.32 8.90
N TRP A 438 10.05 4.50 7.92
CA TRP A 438 9.78 4.90 6.53
C TRP A 438 8.39 5.52 6.36
N ALA A 439 7.64 5.68 7.47
CA ALA A 439 6.28 6.18 7.44
C ALA A 439 6.18 7.61 6.91
N VAL A 440 5.13 7.87 6.15
CA VAL A 440 4.80 9.22 5.63
C VAL A 440 3.87 10.02 6.56
N LEU A 441 3.28 9.35 7.56
CA LEU A 441 2.54 9.96 8.66
C LEU A 441 3.23 9.64 9.99
N ASP A 442 3.28 10.59 10.91
CA ASP A 442 3.75 10.29 12.27
C ASP A 442 2.70 9.51 13.08
N VAL A 443 3.02 9.12 14.31
CA VAL A 443 2.13 8.34 15.17
C VAL A 443 0.80 9.05 15.47
N GLU A 444 0.76 10.37 15.40
CA GLU A 444 -0.43 11.19 15.58
C GLU A 444 -1.17 11.46 14.25
N ARG A 445 -0.73 10.82 13.16
CA ARG A 445 -1.26 10.98 11.78
C ARG A 445 -1.05 12.38 11.23
N VAL A 446 0.00 13.07 11.68
CA VAL A 446 0.43 14.33 11.08
C VAL A 446 1.29 14.01 9.86
N PRO A 447 0.95 14.55 8.68
CA PRO A 447 1.69 14.28 7.45
C PRO A 447 3.12 14.82 7.49
N LYS A 448 4.08 13.99 7.05
CA LYS A 448 5.43 14.40 6.67
C LYS A 448 5.41 14.89 5.21
N LYS A 449 6.49 15.53 4.74
CA LYS A 449 6.59 15.96 3.32
C LYS A 449 6.42 14.79 2.34
N GLY A 450 6.88 13.60 2.72
CA GLY A 450 6.70 12.37 1.94
C GLY A 450 5.24 12.02 1.65
N PHE A 451 4.29 12.35 2.53
CA PHE A 451 2.87 12.14 2.28
C PHE A 451 2.37 12.98 1.08
N PHE A 452 2.75 14.25 1.02
CA PHE A 452 2.32 15.14 -0.06
C PHE A 452 2.98 14.75 -1.39
N ALA A 453 4.26 14.38 -1.37
CA ALA A 453 4.94 13.87 -2.56
C ALA A 453 4.29 12.58 -3.09
N LEU A 454 3.95 11.64 -2.20
CA LEU A 454 3.24 10.40 -2.55
C LEU A 454 1.85 10.71 -3.13
N LYS A 455 1.10 11.62 -2.51
CA LYS A 455 -0.23 12.05 -2.95
C LYS A 455 -0.20 12.64 -4.36
N GLU A 456 0.71 13.57 -4.62
CA GLU A 456 0.84 14.19 -5.95
C GLU A 456 1.26 13.17 -7.01
N ALA A 457 2.27 12.35 -6.72
CA ALA A 457 2.76 11.33 -7.64
C ALA A 457 1.76 10.17 -7.87
N SER A 458 0.84 9.94 -6.94
CA SER A 458 -0.20 8.90 -7.03
C SER A 458 -1.54 9.40 -7.59
N SER A 459 -1.62 10.63 -8.09
CA SER A 459 -2.83 11.11 -8.80
C SER A 459 -3.20 10.16 -9.95
N PRO A 460 -4.48 9.82 -10.17
CA PRO A 460 -4.89 8.95 -11.27
C PRO A 460 -4.41 9.41 -12.65
N VAL A 461 -4.24 10.71 -12.84
CA VAL A 461 -3.60 11.29 -14.02
C VAL A 461 -2.32 12.00 -13.59
N LEU A 462 -1.19 11.62 -14.13
CA LEU A 462 0.12 12.13 -13.78
C LEU A 462 0.81 12.78 -14.98
N LEU A 463 1.30 14.00 -14.77
CA LEU A 463 2.34 14.62 -15.61
C LEU A 463 3.70 14.34 -14.98
N SER A 464 4.60 13.70 -15.71
CA SER A 464 5.94 13.36 -15.24
C SER A 464 7.01 14.00 -16.11
N LEU A 465 7.78 14.90 -15.50
CA LEU A 465 8.91 15.56 -16.14
C LEU A 465 10.21 14.82 -15.76
N VAL A 466 11.08 14.61 -16.72
CA VAL A 466 12.42 14.06 -16.51
C VAL A 466 13.42 15.18 -16.79
N PRO A 467 14.17 15.67 -15.78
CA PRO A 467 15.13 16.76 -16.00
C PRO A 467 16.28 16.27 -16.86
N TYR A 468 16.86 17.19 -17.65
CA TYR A 468 18.12 16.90 -18.36
C TYR A 468 19.27 16.87 -17.34
N LEU A 469 19.49 17.97 -16.64
CA LEU A 469 20.44 18.11 -15.53
C LEU A 469 19.84 19.08 -14.51
N GLU A 470 20.31 19.02 -13.26
CA GLU A 470 19.91 19.99 -12.21
C GLU A 470 20.58 21.36 -12.40
N ARG A 471 21.75 21.37 -13.05
CA ARG A 471 22.54 22.55 -13.37
C ARG A 471 22.86 22.53 -14.85
N VAL A 472 22.47 23.54 -15.58
CA VAL A 472 22.63 23.67 -17.03
C VAL A 472 23.15 25.05 -17.40
N GLU A 473 23.86 25.19 -18.52
CA GLU A 473 24.22 26.48 -19.04
C GLU A 473 23.03 27.20 -19.69
N VAL A 474 23.01 28.51 -19.64
CA VAL A 474 22.01 29.33 -20.37
C VAL A 474 21.97 28.90 -21.83
N GLY A 475 20.78 28.69 -22.37
CA GLY A 475 20.56 28.16 -23.73
C GLY A 475 20.33 26.66 -23.79
N ALA A 476 20.69 25.89 -22.73
CA ALA A 476 20.43 24.46 -22.68
C ALA A 476 18.97 24.18 -22.28
N PRO A 477 18.37 23.06 -22.77
CA PRO A 477 17.02 22.67 -22.36
C PRO A 477 17.02 22.18 -20.91
N PRO A 478 16.00 22.54 -20.11
CA PRO A 478 15.89 22.09 -18.72
C PRO A 478 15.32 20.66 -18.59
N LEU A 479 14.77 20.12 -19.68
CA LEU A 479 13.94 18.93 -19.70
C LEU A 479 14.49 17.92 -20.71
N GLN A 480 14.63 16.66 -20.29
CA GLN A 480 14.96 15.54 -21.15
C GLN A 480 13.71 14.91 -21.77
N GLU A 481 12.71 14.65 -20.96
CA GLU A 481 11.45 14.02 -21.38
C GLU A 481 10.26 14.55 -20.58
N ALA A 482 9.08 14.52 -21.20
CA ALA A 482 7.82 14.75 -20.54
C ALA A 482 6.80 13.67 -20.92
N TRP A 483 6.08 13.19 -19.91
CA TRP A 483 5.18 12.08 -20.00
C TRP A 483 3.83 12.40 -19.39
N LEU A 484 2.77 11.85 -19.96
CA LEU A 484 1.44 11.75 -19.35
C LEU A 484 1.12 10.29 -19.07
N VAL A 485 0.57 10.03 -17.90
CA VAL A 485 0.13 8.70 -17.47
C VAL A 485 -1.30 8.78 -16.96
N SER A 486 -2.20 8.01 -17.55
CA SER A 486 -3.57 7.85 -17.08
C SER A 486 -3.78 6.46 -16.50
N ASP A 487 -4.42 6.35 -15.32
CA ASP A 487 -4.91 5.10 -14.75
C ASP A 487 -6.44 4.99 -14.83
N LEU A 488 -7.08 6.00 -15.40
CA LEU A 488 -8.53 6.00 -15.61
C LEU A 488 -8.92 5.08 -16.78
N ASP A 489 -10.08 4.46 -16.67
CA ASP A 489 -10.64 3.58 -17.71
C ASP A 489 -11.51 4.33 -18.74
N ARG A 490 -11.27 5.61 -18.92
CA ARG A 490 -11.89 6.49 -19.92
C ARG A 490 -10.84 7.34 -20.66
N PRO A 491 -11.13 7.76 -21.90
CA PRO A 491 -10.27 8.71 -22.60
C PRO A 491 -10.31 10.09 -21.93
N LEU A 492 -9.26 10.88 -22.14
CA LEU A 492 -9.06 12.23 -21.62
C LEU A 492 -8.60 13.17 -22.72
N SER A 493 -8.99 14.45 -22.63
CA SER A 493 -8.31 15.56 -23.35
C SER A 493 -7.69 16.49 -22.32
N LEU A 494 -6.38 16.61 -22.35
CA LEU A 494 -5.61 17.35 -21.35
C LEU A 494 -4.90 18.53 -21.99
N ARG A 495 -5.13 19.72 -21.44
CA ARG A 495 -4.28 20.88 -21.71
C ARG A 495 -3.03 20.77 -20.84
N VAL A 496 -1.88 20.63 -21.48
CA VAL A 496 -0.57 20.55 -20.84
C VAL A 496 0.15 21.89 -20.99
N ARG A 497 0.71 22.40 -19.90
CA ARG A 497 1.51 23.63 -19.91
C ARG A 497 2.82 23.39 -19.17
N LEU A 498 3.94 23.73 -19.84
CA LEU A 498 5.28 23.69 -19.26
C LEU A 498 5.86 25.11 -19.27
N ARG A 499 6.39 25.56 -18.12
CA ARG A 499 7.00 26.90 -17.99
C ARG A 499 8.19 26.88 -17.04
N LEU A 500 9.14 27.78 -17.29
CA LEU A 500 10.17 28.15 -16.34
C LEU A 500 9.70 29.35 -15.52
N GLU A 501 9.91 29.29 -14.22
CA GLU A 501 9.62 30.39 -13.28
C GLU A 501 10.88 30.67 -12.45
N GLY A 502 11.35 31.91 -12.44
CA GLY A 502 12.54 32.33 -11.70
C GLY A 502 12.87 33.78 -11.97
N PRO A 503 14.16 34.16 -12.17
CA PRO A 503 14.56 35.50 -12.56
C PRO A 503 13.85 36.01 -13.83
N ALA A 504 13.43 35.10 -14.70
CA ALA A 504 12.50 35.34 -15.78
C ALA A 504 11.42 34.27 -15.83
N THR A 505 10.27 34.54 -16.47
CA THR A 505 9.23 33.53 -16.73
C THR A 505 9.20 33.25 -18.24
N LEU A 506 9.29 31.97 -18.60
CA LEU A 506 9.26 31.53 -19.99
C LEU A 506 8.28 30.38 -20.17
N LEU A 507 7.32 30.52 -21.09
CA LEU A 507 6.47 29.43 -21.54
C LEU A 507 7.29 28.55 -22.49
N LEU A 508 7.47 27.27 -22.11
CA LEU A 508 8.23 26.30 -22.90
C LEU A 508 7.33 25.55 -23.88
N HIS A 509 6.13 25.17 -23.43
CA HIS A 509 5.20 24.36 -24.21
C HIS A 509 3.77 24.54 -23.71
N GLU A 510 2.81 24.55 -24.61
CA GLU A 510 1.37 24.45 -24.30
C GLU A 510 0.67 23.70 -25.45
N GLU A 511 -0.05 22.62 -25.12
CA GLU A 511 -0.71 21.75 -26.09
C GLU A 511 -1.93 21.07 -25.48
N GLU A 512 -2.97 20.81 -26.31
CA GLU A 512 -4.07 19.88 -25.98
C GLU A 512 -3.69 18.48 -26.43
N ILE A 513 -3.63 17.53 -25.48
CA ILE A 513 -3.22 16.15 -25.72
C ILE A 513 -4.36 15.21 -25.38
N ALA A 514 -4.81 14.43 -26.37
CA ALA A 514 -5.78 13.35 -26.14
C ALA A 514 -5.04 12.09 -25.64
N LEU A 515 -5.56 11.46 -24.60
CA LEU A 515 -5.09 10.18 -24.09
C LEU A 515 -6.21 9.14 -24.18
N ASP A 516 -5.86 7.93 -24.55
CA ASP A 516 -6.77 6.79 -24.41
C ASP A 516 -6.88 6.31 -22.95
N ALA A 517 -7.88 5.46 -22.67
CA ALA A 517 -8.05 4.87 -21.36
C ALA A 517 -6.79 4.09 -20.92
N GLY A 518 -6.27 4.42 -19.75
CA GLY A 518 -5.10 3.75 -19.17
C GLY A 518 -3.77 3.99 -19.89
N GLU A 519 -3.70 4.96 -20.80
CA GLU A 519 -2.52 5.22 -21.65
C GLU A 519 -1.35 5.83 -20.87
N VAL A 520 -0.14 5.49 -21.31
CA VAL A 520 1.12 6.16 -21.01
C VAL A 520 1.67 6.74 -22.29
N ARG A 521 1.86 8.07 -22.34
CA ARG A 521 2.35 8.77 -23.52
C ARG A 521 3.54 9.66 -23.18
N ARG A 522 4.66 9.45 -23.86
CA ARG A 522 5.73 10.42 -23.94
C ARG A 522 5.38 11.44 -25.03
N PHE A 523 5.22 12.69 -24.66
CA PHE A 523 4.84 13.76 -25.60
C PHE A 523 6.00 14.72 -25.91
N PHE A 524 7.09 14.64 -25.17
CA PHE A 524 8.34 15.36 -25.42
C PHE A 524 9.53 14.47 -25.15
N SER A 525 10.52 14.49 -26.03
CA SER A 525 11.82 13.84 -25.87
C SER A 525 12.92 14.64 -26.54
N LEU A 526 13.94 15.03 -25.77
CA LEU A 526 15.10 15.74 -26.30
C LEU A 526 15.89 14.90 -27.30
N GLY A 527 16.03 13.58 -27.04
CA GLY A 527 16.70 12.66 -27.95
C GLY A 527 16.04 12.57 -29.32
N GLU A 528 14.71 12.54 -29.36
CA GLU A 528 13.95 12.52 -30.62
C GLU A 528 14.12 13.79 -31.43
N LEU A 529 14.34 14.94 -30.78
CA LEU A 529 14.62 16.19 -31.46
C LEU A 529 15.93 16.16 -32.24
N TRP A 530 16.95 15.49 -31.72
CA TRP A 530 18.25 15.36 -32.40
C TRP A 530 18.21 14.40 -33.60
N GLU A 531 17.34 13.39 -33.55
CA GLU A 531 17.16 12.40 -34.61
C GLU A 531 16.07 12.81 -35.63
N SER A 532 15.32 13.87 -35.34
CA SER A 532 14.22 14.31 -36.18
C SER A 532 14.67 15.07 -37.42
N PRO A 533 13.86 15.07 -38.51
CA PRO A 533 14.10 15.92 -39.68
C PRO A 533 14.26 17.37 -39.30
N LEU A 534 15.05 18.13 -40.09
CA LEU A 534 15.34 19.56 -39.87
C LEU A 534 14.07 20.40 -39.66
N GLU A 535 12.96 20.04 -40.29
CA GLU A 535 11.67 20.72 -40.13
C GLU A 535 11.12 20.62 -38.69
N VAL A 536 11.33 19.50 -38.02
CA VAL A 536 10.93 19.33 -36.62
C VAL A 536 11.87 20.08 -35.70
N GLN A 537 13.18 20.04 -35.98
CA GLN A 537 14.16 20.82 -35.22
C GLN A 537 13.92 22.33 -35.35
N ALA A 538 13.50 22.82 -36.53
CA ALA A 538 13.18 24.23 -36.76
C ALA A 538 12.04 24.75 -35.87
N ARG A 539 11.09 23.90 -35.45
CA ARG A 539 10.01 24.30 -34.52
C ARG A 539 10.52 24.62 -33.10
N PHE A 540 11.68 24.14 -32.73
CA PHE A 540 12.28 24.38 -31.40
C PHE A 540 13.32 25.50 -31.41
N LEU A 541 13.68 26.06 -32.59
CA LEU A 541 14.58 27.21 -32.68
C LEU A 541 14.11 28.42 -31.84
N PRO A 542 12.81 28.82 -31.86
CA PRO A 542 12.34 29.93 -31.04
C PRO A 542 12.52 29.69 -29.54
N LEU A 543 12.31 28.45 -29.08
CA LEU A 543 12.50 28.06 -27.68
C LEU A 543 13.98 28.14 -27.30
N ARG A 544 14.87 27.61 -28.14
CA ARG A 544 16.31 27.69 -27.93
C ARG A 544 16.81 29.12 -27.85
N GLU A 545 16.36 30.00 -28.77
CA GLU A 545 16.69 31.42 -28.74
C GLU A 545 16.16 32.11 -27.47
N ALA A 546 14.97 31.73 -27.00
CA ALA A 546 14.41 32.24 -25.76
C ALA A 546 15.22 31.77 -24.53
N LEU A 547 15.61 30.52 -24.49
CA LEU A 547 16.48 29.97 -23.43
C LEU A 547 17.87 30.60 -23.40
N ALA A 548 18.41 31.02 -24.57
CA ALA A 548 19.68 31.69 -24.65
C ALA A 548 19.65 33.12 -24.08
N ARG A 549 18.46 33.68 -23.84
CA ARG A 549 18.27 35.08 -23.36
C ARG A 549 17.84 35.18 -21.90
N ILE A 550 17.58 34.04 -21.23
CA ILE A 550 17.21 34.07 -19.81
C ILE A 550 18.43 34.41 -18.94
N PRO A 551 18.26 35.15 -17.83
CA PRO A 551 19.34 35.40 -16.89
C PRO A 551 19.80 34.09 -16.22
N PRO A 552 21.08 33.95 -15.85
CA PRO A 552 21.52 32.89 -14.95
C PRO A 552 20.79 32.96 -13.61
N GLY A 553 20.63 31.83 -12.94
CA GLY A 553 20.01 31.77 -11.62
C GLY A 553 19.18 30.51 -11.41
N ALA A 554 18.53 30.46 -10.24
CA ALA A 554 17.66 29.37 -9.85
C ALA A 554 16.27 29.51 -10.47
N TYR A 555 15.81 28.46 -11.13
CA TYR A 555 14.50 28.38 -11.77
C TYR A 555 13.73 27.17 -11.26
N ARG A 556 12.41 27.22 -11.39
CA ARG A 556 11.52 26.07 -11.28
C ARG A 556 10.97 25.75 -12.66
N LEU A 557 11.13 24.51 -13.10
CA LEU A 557 10.40 23.97 -14.24
C LEU A 557 9.07 23.46 -13.73
N VAL A 558 7.98 24.12 -14.13
CA VAL A 558 6.62 23.79 -13.69
C VAL A 558 5.84 23.21 -14.85
N GLY A 559 5.35 21.99 -14.67
CA GLY A 559 4.44 21.34 -15.59
C GLY A 559 3.06 21.16 -14.95
N GLU A 560 2.01 21.40 -15.72
CA GLU A 560 0.62 21.26 -15.29
C GLU A 560 -0.19 20.55 -16.37
N ALA A 561 -1.10 19.65 -15.95
CA ALA A 561 -2.04 18.96 -16.81
C ALA A 561 -3.47 19.18 -16.33
N TRP A 562 -4.32 19.72 -17.20
CA TRP A 562 -5.67 20.16 -16.90
C TRP A 562 -6.70 19.45 -17.79
N GLU A 563 -7.83 19.02 -17.21
CA GLU A 563 -9.04 18.62 -17.95
C GLU A 563 -10.12 19.70 -17.70
N GLY A 564 -10.37 20.54 -18.68
CA GLY A 564 -11.18 21.75 -18.46
C GLY A 564 -10.59 22.64 -17.38
N GLU A 565 -11.33 22.86 -16.28
CA GLU A 565 -10.87 23.65 -15.12
C GLU A 565 -10.19 22.79 -14.03
N ARG A 566 -10.22 21.47 -14.17
CA ARG A 566 -9.64 20.54 -13.18
C ARG A 566 -8.15 20.39 -13.41
N LEU A 567 -7.33 20.77 -12.44
CA LEU A 567 -5.92 20.42 -12.37
C LEU A 567 -5.79 18.96 -11.88
N TRP A 568 -5.31 18.06 -12.73
CA TRP A 568 -5.05 16.69 -12.38
C TRP A 568 -3.67 16.49 -11.78
N SER A 569 -2.66 17.14 -12.35
CA SER A 569 -1.27 16.94 -11.95
C SER A 569 -0.46 18.20 -12.13
N ARG A 570 0.40 18.44 -11.15
CA ARG A 570 1.44 19.47 -11.21
C ARG A 570 2.76 18.82 -10.81
N HIS A 571 3.80 19.02 -11.62
CA HIS A 571 5.15 18.55 -11.31
C HIS A 571 6.12 19.71 -11.38
N VAL A 572 6.94 19.86 -10.35
CA VAL A 572 7.89 20.98 -10.23
C VAL A 572 9.30 20.44 -10.02
N LEU A 573 10.22 20.82 -10.90
CA LEU A 573 11.63 20.49 -10.80
C LEU A 573 12.44 21.77 -10.61
N SER A 574 13.46 21.72 -9.77
CA SER A 574 14.44 22.80 -9.64
C SER A 574 15.53 22.64 -10.69
N VAL A 575 15.91 23.73 -11.34
CA VAL A 575 17.02 23.79 -12.28
C VAL A 575 17.80 25.10 -12.07
N GLU A 576 19.13 25.02 -12.05
CA GLU A 576 20.01 26.17 -11.95
C GLU A 576 20.63 26.45 -13.32
N TYR A 577 20.38 27.63 -13.86
CA TYR A 577 21.03 28.11 -15.09
C TYR A 577 22.31 28.87 -14.74
N LEU A 578 23.41 28.39 -15.30
CA LEU A 578 24.75 28.91 -15.13
C LEU A 578 25.12 29.81 -16.34
N GLU A 579 26.00 30.78 -16.11
CA GLU A 579 26.63 31.46 -17.23
C GLU A 579 27.42 30.49 -18.08
N PRO A 580 27.35 30.60 -19.43
CA PRO A 580 28.14 29.76 -20.30
C PRO A 580 29.64 30.02 -20.12
N ILE A 581 30.44 28.96 -20.00
CA ILE A 581 31.89 29.07 -19.88
C ILE A 581 32.52 29.59 -21.19
N LEU A 582 31.89 29.23 -22.33
CA LEU A 582 32.29 29.72 -23.65
C LEU A 582 31.16 30.55 -24.27
N PRO A 583 31.48 31.57 -25.12
CA PRO A 583 30.44 32.26 -25.85
C PRO A 583 29.55 31.28 -26.62
N LEU A 584 28.23 31.47 -26.56
CA LEU A 584 27.24 30.62 -27.24
C LEU A 584 27.49 30.40 -28.73
N GLU A 585 28.19 31.37 -29.39
CA GLU A 585 28.58 31.29 -30.80
C GLU A 585 29.62 30.18 -31.09
N VAL A 586 30.36 29.71 -30.05
CA VAL A 586 31.45 28.74 -30.18
C VAL A 586 31.03 27.34 -29.68
N ALA A 587 29.96 27.25 -28.91
CA ALA A 587 29.55 26.01 -28.21
C ALA A 587 28.63 25.11 -29.04
N TRP A 588 28.29 25.47 -30.31
CA TRP A 588 27.34 24.69 -31.12
C TRP A 588 27.81 24.49 -32.56
#